data_0b8d0536bcc207b5cdb53bd7857989d1
#
_entry.id   0b8d0536bcc207b5cdb53bd7857989d1
#
_cell.length_a   1.000
_cell.length_b   1.000
_cell.length_c   1.000
_cell.angle_alpha   90.00
_cell.angle_beta   90.00
_cell.angle_gamma   90.00
#
_symmetry.space_group_name_H-M   'P 1'
#
loop_
_entity.id
_entity.type
_entity.pdbx_description
1 polymer ?
#
loop_
_entity_poly.entity_id
_entity_poly.type
_entity_poly.pdbx_seq_one_letter_code
_entity_poly.pdbx_strand_id
1 'polypeptide(L)'
;MDIMLVDDNPLMQQLIARFLGDLGYHVGVAGRADEAVSLARGTPPHLFIIDMHLPDLDGPDALRALRDLPGCADMPAIAISGMDEHDARHVLTKDFAEYLTKPIDLDVLQATVVRYLSDDNVRSVG
;
A
#
# COMPACT_ATOMS: atom_id res chain seq x y z
N MET A 1 4.32 -10.27 -7.01
CA MET A 1 3.42 -9.12 -7.21
C MET A 1 4.19 -7.82 -6.99
N ASP A 2 3.79 -6.79 -7.70
CA ASP A 2 4.49 -5.51 -7.59
C ASP A 2 3.93 -4.69 -6.44
N ILE A 3 2.61 -4.69 -6.28
CA ILE A 3 1.90 -3.87 -5.32
C ILE A 3 0.92 -4.73 -4.55
N MET A 4 0.85 -4.53 -3.25
CA MET A 4 -0.22 -5.11 -2.44
C MET A 4 -1.11 -3.99 -1.94
N LEU A 5 -2.38 -4.06 -2.32
CA LEU A 5 -3.41 -3.11 -1.89
C LEU A 5 -4.20 -3.74 -0.75
N VAL A 6 -4.25 -3.05 0.39
CA VAL A 6 -4.98 -3.50 1.56
C VAL A 6 -6.08 -2.49 1.86
N ASP A 7 -7.31 -2.83 1.50
CA ASP A 7 -8.47 -1.94 1.64
C ASP A 7 -9.71 -2.81 1.68
N ASP A 8 -10.60 -2.57 2.64
CA ASP A 8 -11.80 -3.39 2.80
C ASP A 8 -12.98 -2.95 1.91
N ASN A 9 -12.85 -1.83 1.23
CA ASN A 9 -13.92 -1.31 0.37
C ASN A 9 -13.82 -1.94 -1.02
N PRO A 10 -14.85 -2.71 -1.46
CA PRO A 10 -14.77 -3.39 -2.76
C PRO A 10 -14.63 -2.45 -3.94
N LEU A 11 -15.25 -1.27 -3.89
CA LEU A 11 -15.16 -0.32 -4.99
C LEU A 11 -13.76 0.27 -5.10
N MET A 12 -13.14 0.58 -3.97
CA MET A 12 -11.75 1.06 -3.96
C MET A 12 -10.79 -0.02 -4.45
N GLN A 13 -11.02 -1.26 -4.03
CA GLN A 13 -10.21 -2.39 -4.49
C GLN A 13 -10.24 -2.49 -6.02
N GLN A 14 -11.44 -2.46 -6.59
CA GLN A 14 -11.61 -2.58 -8.03
C GLN A 14 -11.01 -1.38 -8.76
N LEU A 15 -11.26 -0.18 -8.26
CA LEU A 15 -10.78 1.04 -8.88
C LEU A 15 -9.26 1.08 -8.95
N ILE A 16 -8.62 0.90 -7.81
CA ILE A 16 -7.17 1.02 -7.72
C ILE A 16 -6.48 -0.14 -8.42
N ALA A 17 -6.96 -1.37 -8.20
CA ALA A 17 -6.35 -2.54 -8.82
C ALA A 17 -6.45 -2.47 -10.34
N ARG A 18 -7.59 -2.05 -10.87
CA ARG A 18 -7.76 -1.92 -12.29
C ARG A 18 -6.89 -0.80 -12.87
N PHE A 19 -6.87 0.34 -12.20
CA PHE A 19 -6.07 1.48 -12.65
C PHE A 19 -4.59 1.11 -12.71
N LEU A 20 -4.07 0.52 -11.65
CA LEU A 20 -2.65 0.14 -11.61
C LEU A 20 -2.35 -1.05 -12.52
N GLY A 21 -3.30 -1.98 -12.64
CA GLY A 21 -3.15 -3.10 -13.56
C GLY A 21 -3.06 -2.65 -15.01
N ASP A 22 -3.85 -1.64 -15.38
CA ASP A 22 -3.81 -1.08 -16.74
C ASP A 22 -2.47 -0.40 -17.03
N LEU A 23 -1.75 0.04 -15.99
CA LEU A 23 -0.41 0.61 -16.14
C LEU A 23 0.68 -0.48 -16.22
N GLY A 24 0.31 -1.73 -16.08
CA GLY A 24 1.24 -2.86 -16.21
C GLY A 24 1.71 -3.47 -14.90
N TYR A 25 1.19 -3.03 -13.77
CA TYR A 25 1.60 -3.57 -12.48
C TYR A 25 0.76 -4.80 -12.11
N HIS A 26 1.40 -5.74 -11.41
CA HIS A 26 0.71 -6.88 -10.81
C HIS A 26 0.27 -6.50 -9.40
N VAL A 27 -1.04 -6.44 -9.18
CA VAL A 27 -1.62 -5.95 -7.92
C VAL A 27 -2.30 -7.10 -7.18
N GLY A 28 -1.84 -7.36 -5.97
CA GLY A 28 -2.54 -8.26 -5.05
C GLY A 28 -3.47 -7.44 -4.17
N VAL A 29 -4.64 -7.98 -3.84
CA VAL A 29 -5.66 -7.26 -3.07
C VAL A 29 -6.02 -8.05 -1.83
N ALA A 30 -6.05 -7.37 -0.69
CA ALA A 30 -6.50 -7.93 0.57
C ALA A 30 -7.50 -6.98 1.22
N GLY A 31 -8.54 -7.52 1.83
CA GLY A 31 -9.56 -6.72 2.49
C GLY A 31 -9.35 -6.58 3.98
N ARG A 32 -8.37 -7.27 4.54
CA ARG A 32 -8.05 -7.30 5.96
C ARG A 32 -6.56 -7.42 6.14
N ALA A 33 -6.07 -7.01 7.32
CA ALA A 33 -4.64 -7.10 7.61
C ALA A 33 -4.15 -8.55 7.65
N ASP A 34 -4.92 -9.47 8.25
CA ASP A 34 -4.53 -10.88 8.32
C ASP A 34 -4.43 -11.52 6.94
N GLU A 35 -5.32 -11.14 6.03
CA GLU A 35 -5.27 -11.62 4.65
C GLU A 35 -4.01 -11.08 3.95
N ALA A 36 -3.70 -9.81 4.18
CA ALA A 36 -2.50 -9.20 3.62
C ALA A 36 -1.24 -9.90 4.09
N VAL A 37 -1.17 -10.23 5.37
CA VAL A 37 -0.03 -10.96 5.94
C VAL A 37 0.12 -12.32 5.27
N SER A 38 -0.98 -13.04 5.07
CA SER A 38 -0.94 -14.35 4.42
C SER A 38 -0.44 -14.25 2.99
N LEU A 39 -0.91 -13.28 2.24
CA LEU A 39 -0.47 -13.09 0.86
C LEU A 39 0.99 -12.68 0.77
N ALA A 40 1.41 -11.75 1.61
CA ALA A 40 2.79 -11.26 1.59
C ALA A 40 3.79 -12.31 2.05
N ARG A 41 3.36 -13.22 2.93
CA ARG A 41 4.23 -14.31 3.36
C ARG A 41 4.62 -15.22 2.20
N GLY A 42 3.67 -15.47 1.29
CA GLY A 42 3.94 -16.30 0.13
C GLY A 42 4.66 -15.55 -0.98
N THR A 43 4.28 -14.29 -1.21
CA THR A 43 4.82 -13.49 -2.31
C THR A 43 4.94 -12.04 -1.86
N PRO A 44 6.09 -11.64 -1.30
CA PRO A 44 6.27 -10.26 -0.88
C PRO A 44 6.15 -9.29 -2.06
N PRO A 45 5.44 -8.18 -1.89
CA PRO A 45 5.35 -7.16 -2.94
C PRO A 45 6.57 -6.22 -2.88
N HIS A 46 6.62 -5.29 -3.82
CA HIS A 46 7.62 -4.22 -3.79
C HIS A 46 7.08 -2.94 -3.17
N LEU A 47 5.77 -2.84 -3.01
CA LEU A 47 5.12 -1.64 -2.48
C LEU A 47 3.82 -2.03 -1.80
N PHE A 48 3.55 -1.46 -0.63
CA PHE A 48 2.27 -1.60 0.05
C PHE A 48 1.44 -0.33 -0.13
N ILE A 49 0.14 -0.49 -0.37
CA ILE A 49 -0.84 0.59 -0.28
C ILE A 49 -1.86 0.14 0.75
N ILE A 50 -1.95 0.84 1.88
CA ILE A 50 -2.69 0.36 3.04
C ILE A 50 -3.70 1.41 3.50
N ASP A 51 -4.97 1.01 3.58
CA ASP A 51 -6.02 1.83 4.17
C ASP A 51 -5.77 1.94 5.67
N MET A 52 -5.97 3.13 6.21
CA MET A 52 -5.80 3.39 7.64
C MET A 52 -6.82 2.67 8.50
N HIS A 53 -8.00 2.39 7.98
CA HIS A 53 -9.08 1.75 8.73
C HIS A 53 -9.43 0.40 8.11
N LEU A 54 -8.80 -0.64 8.61
CA LEU A 54 -9.12 -2.01 8.23
C LEU A 54 -10.03 -2.62 9.30
N PRO A 55 -10.81 -3.65 8.96
CA PRO A 55 -11.75 -4.23 9.92
C PRO A 55 -11.07 -4.90 11.11
N ASP A 56 -9.84 -5.37 10.97
CA ASP A 56 -9.16 -6.09 12.04
C ASP A 56 -8.02 -5.31 12.69
N LEU A 57 -7.34 -4.41 11.96
CA LEU A 57 -6.23 -3.62 12.50
C LEU A 57 -6.23 -2.22 11.90
N ASP A 58 -5.70 -1.26 12.63
CA ASP A 58 -5.39 0.05 12.07
C ASP A 58 -4.22 -0.05 11.08
N GLY A 59 -4.11 0.93 10.20
CA GLY A 59 -3.03 0.96 9.20
C GLY A 59 -1.63 0.78 9.77
N PRO A 60 -1.24 1.54 10.80
CA PRO A 60 0.10 1.38 11.38
C PRO A 60 0.36 -0.02 11.95
N ASP A 61 -0.65 -0.61 12.62
CA ASP A 61 -0.52 -1.96 13.15
C ASP A 61 -0.45 -2.99 12.04
N ALA A 62 -1.22 -2.80 10.97
CA ALA A 62 -1.16 -3.67 9.81
C ALA A 62 0.23 -3.61 9.15
N LEU A 63 0.79 -2.41 8.99
CA LEU A 63 2.12 -2.26 8.43
C LEU A 63 3.18 -2.93 9.31
N ARG A 64 3.06 -2.77 10.62
CA ARG A 64 4.00 -3.39 11.56
C ARG A 64 3.98 -4.91 11.41
N ALA A 65 2.79 -5.50 11.31
CA ALA A 65 2.67 -6.94 11.10
C ALA A 65 3.29 -7.38 9.77
N LEU A 66 3.13 -6.59 8.72
CA LEU A 66 3.71 -6.90 7.42
C LEU A 66 5.24 -6.79 7.44
N ARG A 67 5.78 -5.80 8.15
CA ARG A 67 7.23 -5.60 8.21
C ARG A 67 7.95 -6.69 9.01
N ASP A 68 7.24 -7.44 9.83
CA ASP A 68 7.81 -8.58 10.54
C ASP A 68 8.04 -9.77 9.61
N LEU A 69 7.49 -9.75 8.41
CA LEU A 69 7.66 -10.84 7.46
C LEU A 69 9.01 -10.74 6.75
N PRO A 70 9.64 -11.90 6.45
CA PRO A 70 10.89 -11.90 5.69
C PRO A 70 10.69 -11.22 4.33
N GLY A 71 11.60 -10.32 3.99
CA GLY A 71 11.56 -9.61 2.72
C GLY A 71 10.68 -8.38 2.71
N CYS A 72 9.98 -8.07 3.83
CA CYS A 72 9.05 -6.94 3.90
C CYS A 72 9.53 -5.81 4.82
N ALA A 73 10.69 -5.96 5.46
CA ALA A 73 11.13 -5.00 6.46
C ALA A 73 11.37 -3.60 5.89
N ASP A 74 11.85 -3.52 4.67
CA ASP A 74 12.24 -2.25 4.04
C ASP A 74 11.32 -1.82 2.90
N MET A 75 10.19 -2.50 2.73
CA MET A 75 9.27 -2.17 1.64
C MET A 75 8.62 -0.81 1.88
N PRO A 76 8.58 0.07 0.86
CA PRO A 76 7.85 1.32 1.00
C PRO A 76 6.36 1.06 1.16
N ALA A 77 5.70 1.92 1.91
CA ALA A 77 4.27 1.81 2.15
C ALA A 77 3.61 3.17 1.99
N ILE A 78 2.49 3.18 1.29
CA ILE A 78 1.66 4.37 1.10
C ILE A 78 0.40 4.17 1.92
N ALA A 79 0.08 5.14 2.78
CA ALA A 79 -1.16 5.10 3.55
C ALA A 79 -2.28 5.81 2.80
N ILE A 80 -3.49 5.27 2.89
CA ILE A 80 -4.68 5.94 2.39
C ILE A 80 -5.54 6.29 3.60
N SER A 81 -5.86 7.57 3.74
CA SER A 81 -6.62 8.04 4.90
C SER A 81 -7.79 8.93 4.49
N GLY A 82 -8.81 8.98 5.34
CA GLY A 82 -9.91 9.90 5.17
C GLY A 82 -9.51 11.32 5.54
N MET A 83 -10.34 12.28 5.15
CA MET A 83 -10.06 13.70 5.40
C MET A 83 -10.04 14.04 6.90
N ASP A 84 -10.73 13.26 7.70
CA ASP A 84 -10.85 13.50 9.14
C ASP A 84 -9.64 13.05 9.94
N GLU A 85 -8.60 12.56 9.27
CA GLU A 85 -7.47 11.93 9.94
C GLU A 85 -6.20 12.76 9.87
N HIS A 86 -6.32 14.07 9.83
CA HIS A 86 -5.16 14.96 9.78
C HIS A 86 -4.20 14.73 10.92
N ASP A 87 -4.74 14.51 12.11
CA ASP A 87 -3.92 14.38 13.31
C ASP A 87 -3.11 13.08 13.30
N ALA A 88 -3.60 12.08 12.59
CA ALA A 88 -2.89 10.81 12.46
C ALA A 88 -1.60 10.93 11.65
N ARG A 89 -1.48 11.97 10.83
CA ARG A 89 -0.29 12.18 9.99
C ARG A 89 1.00 12.23 10.80
N HIS A 90 0.96 12.83 11.97
CA HIS A 90 2.15 12.93 12.81
C HIS A 90 2.64 11.58 13.28
N VAL A 91 1.70 10.66 13.51
CA VAL A 91 2.04 9.31 13.91
C VAL A 91 2.51 8.49 12.72
N LEU A 92 1.94 8.76 11.54
CA LEU A 92 2.17 7.97 10.33
C LEU A 92 3.47 8.26 9.62
N THR A 93 3.98 9.47 9.74
CA THR A 93 5.16 9.90 8.97
C THR A 93 6.41 9.08 9.24
N LYS A 94 6.45 8.34 10.35
CA LYS A 94 7.58 7.48 10.65
C LYS A 94 7.50 6.14 9.94
N ASP A 95 6.29 5.63 9.75
CA ASP A 95 6.09 4.26 9.27
C ASP A 95 5.79 4.22 7.78
N PHE A 96 5.07 5.24 7.28
CA PHE A 96 4.68 5.30 5.88
C PHE A 96 5.55 6.30 5.12
N ALA A 97 5.93 5.93 3.90
CA ALA A 97 6.73 6.80 3.04
C ALA A 97 5.89 7.96 2.51
N GLU A 98 4.62 7.70 2.23
CA GLU A 98 3.68 8.69 1.71
C GLU A 98 2.31 8.39 2.26
N TYR A 99 1.41 9.38 2.23
CA TYR A 99 0.01 9.13 2.48
C TYR A 99 -0.84 9.94 1.51
N LEU A 100 -1.95 9.34 1.11
CA LEU A 100 -2.90 9.94 0.18
C LEU A 100 -4.24 10.07 0.88
N THR A 101 -4.94 11.17 0.64
CA THR A 101 -6.21 11.45 1.27
C THR A 101 -7.36 11.07 0.33
N LYS A 102 -8.43 10.52 0.89
CA LYS A 102 -9.63 10.23 0.11
C LYS A 102 -10.42 11.53 -0.11
N PRO A 103 -11.03 11.72 -1.27
CA PRO A 103 -11.03 10.82 -2.43
C PRO A 103 -9.68 10.78 -3.13
N ILE A 104 -9.31 9.58 -3.61
CA ILE A 104 -8.00 9.39 -4.23
C ILE A 104 -7.95 10.06 -5.60
N ASP A 105 -6.90 10.87 -5.78
CA ASP A 105 -6.58 11.43 -7.09
C ASP A 105 -5.70 10.41 -7.81
N LEU A 106 -6.20 9.87 -8.92
CA LEU A 106 -5.49 8.81 -9.63
C LEU A 106 -4.17 9.27 -10.23
N ASP A 107 -4.08 10.55 -10.63
CA ASP A 107 -2.82 11.09 -11.14
C ASP A 107 -1.76 11.15 -10.05
N VAL A 108 -2.16 11.54 -8.84
CA VAL A 108 -1.26 11.57 -7.69
C VAL A 108 -0.84 10.15 -7.31
N LEU A 109 -1.79 9.22 -7.32
CA LEU A 109 -1.49 7.82 -7.04
C LEU A 109 -0.48 7.28 -8.04
N GLN A 110 -0.69 7.52 -9.33
CA GLN A 110 0.22 7.06 -10.37
C GLN A 110 1.63 7.63 -10.16
N ALA A 111 1.72 8.93 -9.92
CA ALA A 111 3.02 9.57 -9.73
C ALA A 111 3.76 8.99 -8.52
N THR A 112 3.02 8.73 -7.44
CA THR A 112 3.60 8.17 -6.22
C THR A 112 4.09 6.74 -6.45
N VAL A 113 3.27 5.91 -7.07
CA VAL A 113 3.63 4.52 -7.37
C VAL A 113 4.84 4.47 -8.30
N VAL A 114 4.84 5.27 -9.35
CA VAL A 114 5.96 5.31 -10.30
C VAL A 114 7.26 5.70 -9.59
N ARG A 115 7.19 6.66 -8.68
CA ARG A 115 8.37 7.10 -7.95
C ARG A 115 9.04 5.95 -7.20
N TYR A 116 8.26 5.14 -6.49
CA TYR A 116 8.82 4.07 -5.66
C TYR A 116 9.20 2.84 -6.47
N LEU A 117 8.42 2.49 -7.48
CA LEU A 117 8.70 1.29 -8.28
C LEU A 117 9.74 1.54 -9.37
N SER A 118 9.83 2.77 -9.87
CA SER A 118 10.86 3.12 -10.85
C SER A 118 12.26 3.06 -10.25
N ASP A 119 12.40 3.50 -9.00
CA ASP A 119 13.67 3.39 -8.29
C ASP A 119 14.09 1.93 -8.16
N ASP A 120 13.13 1.07 -7.88
CA ASP A 120 13.36 -0.36 -7.79
C ASP A 120 13.81 -0.94 -9.13
N ASN A 121 13.15 -0.52 -10.21
CA ASN A 121 13.49 -0.94 -11.56
C ASN A 121 14.89 -0.49 -11.96
N VAL A 122 15.26 0.72 -11.62
CA VAL A 122 16.59 1.24 -11.90
C VAL A 122 17.65 0.41 -11.21
N ARG A 123 17.40 0.05 -9.96
CA ARG A 123 18.33 -0.81 -9.22
C ARG A 123 18.43 -2.20 -9.82
N SER A 124 17.32 -2.71 -10.34
CA SER A 124 17.32 -4.02 -10.98
C SER A 124 18.11 -4.04 -12.28
N VAL A 125 18.07 -2.95 -13.02
CA VAL A 125 18.81 -2.81 -14.27
C VAL A 125 20.29 -2.59 -14.01
N GLY A 126 20.57 -1.84 -12.99
CA GLY A 126 21.95 -1.54 -12.63
C GLY A 126 22.62 -2.68 -11.91
#